data_f85a7a9f7bc99caa8ed958a09b6c48f3
#
_entry.id   f85a7a9f7bc99caa8ed958a09b6c48f3
#
_cell.length_a   1.000
_cell.length_b   1.000
_cell.length_c   1.000
_cell.angle_alpha   90.00
_cell.angle_beta   90.00
_cell.angle_gamma   90.00
#
_symmetry.space_group_name_H-M   'P 1'
#
loop_
_entity.id
_entity.type
_entity.pdbx_description
1 polymer ?
#
loop_
_entity_poly.entity_id
_entity_poly.type
_entity_poly.pdbx_seq_one_letter_code
_entity_poly.pdbx_strand_id
1 'polypeptide(L)'
;ASAQNRSIQFKEGNWESLLQQAKKENKLIFLDCYTSWCGPCKMLARTVFTNDTVADFYNKHFICAQMDMEKGEGPELAKQYNVRAYPTLLYVNKEGKLVHNVVGFQKPSKLVDEGNVAMNGTETITAYQQRYDKGERDEAFIRKFIDKLTEAYQPKMQDQVATEFIGTFDNAHFYSRDCWNIIIRNINNPMSPVIKKMFANRNRFYQIIAKDSVDMFLDYTFRSKVSSYTWSKTKSPDFNEQNFNEYLQYLQSVNNWDKVPQYIASLYTAKHWIDGDYRAMLDEMRQVLRYGIFRGDDELYYIQAYVIQLSKTDAKELMAETCNWMQQLENSSVGGYRKSEYMKLQATLLRALNQEEKAKTLEEQARKVRMS
;
A
#
# COMPACT_ATOMS: atom_id res chain seq x y z
N ALA A 1 44.04 14.71 -9.44
CA ALA A 1 42.74 15.08 -10.02
C ALA A 1 41.89 15.63 -8.89
N SER A 2 41.54 16.92 -8.91
CA SER A 2 40.63 17.51 -7.91
C SER A 2 39.26 16.84 -8.08
N ALA A 3 38.70 16.33 -7.00
CA ALA A 3 37.32 15.90 -6.97
C ALA A 3 36.45 17.11 -7.32
N GLN A 4 35.90 17.15 -8.51
CA GLN A 4 34.91 18.13 -8.89
C GLN A 4 33.56 17.65 -8.34
N ASN A 5 33.09 18.24 -7.26
CA ASN A 5 31.75 18.02 -6.72
C ASN A 5 30.72 18.59 -7.71
N ARG A 6 30.36 17.82 -8.71
CA ARG A 6 29.28 18.16 -9.66
C ARG A 6 27.96 17.63 -9.15
N SER A 7 26.89 18.31 -9.46
CA SER A 7 25.54 17.91 -9.15
C SER A 7 24.62 18.05 -10.35
N ILE A 8 23.51 17.33 -10.35
CA ILE A 8 22.44 17.57 -11.32
C ILE A 8 21.99 19.04 -11.20
N GLN A 9 21.94 19.73 -12.33
CA GLN A 9 21.47 21.11 -12.43
C GLN A 9 19.96 21.13 -12.65
N PHE A 10 19.21 21.19 -11.57
CA PHE A 10 17.76 21.30 -11.66
C PHE A 10 17.35 22.70 -12.09
N LYS A 11 16.50 22.76 -13.12
CA LYS A 11 15.97 24.01 -13.65
C LYS A 11 14.84 24.53 -12.79
N GLU A 12 14.83 25.83 -12.58
CA GLU A 12 13.71 26.53 -11.98
C GLU A 12 12.68 26.91 -13.06
N GLY A 13 11.41 26.98 -12.65
CA GLY A 13 10.31 27.37 -13.53
C GLY A 13 9.06 26.51 -13.28
N ASN A 14 7.97 26.94 -13.91
CA ASN A 14 6.73 26.18 -13.91
C ASN A 14 6.77 25.07 -14.96
N TRP A 15 5.81 24.12 -14.88
CA TRP A 15 5.78 22.95 -15.75
C TRP A 15 5.74 23.33 -17.24
N GLU A 16 4.95 24.33 -17.60
CA GLU A 16 4.85 24.78 -19.01
C GLU A 16 6.20 25.30 -19.54
N SER A 17 6.96 26.05 -18.75
CA SER A 17 8.28 26.57 -19.15
C SER A 17 9.30 25.44 -19.37
N LEU A 18 9.23 24.36 -18.54
CA LEU A 18 10.06 23.16 -18.70
C LEU A 18 9.73 22.40 -19.99
N LEU A 19 8.45 22.29 -20.34
CA LEU A 19 8.01 21.70 -21.60
C LEU A 19 8.48 22.52 -22.81
N GLN A 20 8.42 23.84 -22.74
CA GLN A 20 8.93 24.71 -23.80
C GLN A 20 10.44 24.57 -23.98
N GLN A 21 11.20 24.47 -22.88
CA GLN A 21 12.64 24.20 -22.94
C GLN A 21 12.93 22.83 -23.55
N ALA A 22 12.19 21.79 -23.13
CA ALA A 22 12.31 20.44 -23.69
C ALA A 22 12.04 20.41 -25.21
N LYS A 23 11.04 21.16 -25.68
CA LYS A 23 10.76 21.33 -27.13
C LYS A 23 11.92 22.00 -27.84
N LYS A 24 12.46 23.10 -27.28
CA LYS A 24 13.57 23.86 -27.85
C LYS A 24 14.85 23.06 -27.98
N GLU A 25 15.18 22.28 -26.93
CA GLU A 25 16.41 21.49 -26.88
C GLU A 25 16.24 20.07 -27.43
N ASN A 26 15.03 19.67 -27.79
CA ASN A 26 14.65 18.32 -28.20
C ASN A 26 15.16 17.23 -27.23
N LYS A 27 14.93 17.48 -25.93
CA LYS A 27 15.31 16.58 -24.83
C LYS A 27 14.10 16.10 -24.06
N LEU A 28 14.25 14.94 -23.37
CA LEU A 28 13.31 14.53 -22.35
C LEU A 28 13.49 15.38 -21.09
N ILE A 29 12.40 15.53 -20.32
CA ILE A 29 12.43 16.08 -18.96
C ILE A 29 12.68 14.92 -18.01
N PHE A 30 13.68 15.04 -17.13
CA PHE A 30 13.84 14.23 -15.94
C PHE A 30 13.24 15.00 -14.76
N LEU A 31 12.17 14.48 -14.17
CA LEU A 31 11.47 15.11 -13.04
C LEU A 31 11.59 14.25 -11.79
N ASP A 32 12.27 14.78 -10.77
CA ASP A 32 12.29 14.21 -9.42
C ASP A 32 11.04 14.69 -8.65
N CYS A 33 10.11 13.76 -8.45
CA CYS A 33 8.90 13.97 -7.65
C CYS A 33 9.19 13.61 -6.20
N TYR A 34 9.23 14.60 -5.33
CA TYR A 34 9.57 14.42 -3.91
C TYR A 34 8.56 15.06 -2.97
N THR A 35 8.73 14.83 -1.66
CA THR A 35 8.08 15.59 -0.58
C THR A 35 9.11 16.00 0.48
N SER A 36 8.84 17.06 1.21
CA SER A 36 9.77 17.61 2.21
C SER A 36 10.09 16.67 3.37
N TRP A 37 9.21 15.74 3.69
CA TRP A 37 9.36 14.74 4.77
C TRP A 37 9.98 13.42 4.30
N CYS A 38 10.15 13.21 2.99
CA CYS A 38 10.63 11.96 2.41
C CYS A 38 12.12 11.70 2.69
N GLY A 39 12.43 10.73 3.54
CA GLY A 39 13.81 10.33 3.87
C GLY A 39 14.60 9.81 2.66
N PRO A 40 14.09 8.83 1.90
CA PRO A 40 14.76 8.33 0.69
C PRO A 40 15.01 9.40 -0.37
N CYS A 41 14.13 10.42 -0.51
CA CYS A 41 14.33 11.53 -1.43
C CYS A 41 15.54 12.37 -1.00
N LYS A 42 15.67 12.69 0.30
CA LYS A 42 16.82 13.41 0.85
C LYS A 42 18.12 12.62 0.65
N MET A 43 18.06 11.30 0.78
CA MET A 43 19.24 10.44 0.54
C MET A 43 19.64 10.48 -0.94
N LEU A 44 18.66 10.38 -1.87
CA LEU A 44 18.89 10.48 -3.32
C LEU A 44 19.56 11.82 -3.68
N ALA A 45 19.02 12.93 -3.16
CA ALA A 45 19.57 14.27 -3.39
C ALA A 45 21.02 14.41 -2.90
N ARG A 46 21.35 13.83 -1.75
CA ARG A 46 22.68 13.98 -1.13
C ARG A 46 23.75 13.07 -1.71
N THR A 47 23.39 11.87 -2.18
CA THR A 47 24.37 10.83 -2.51
C THR A 47 24.38 10.43 -3.98
N VAL A 48 23.27 10.65 -4.69
CA VAL A 48 23.14 10.23 -6.10
C VAL A 48 23.17 11.42 -7.03
N PHE A 49 22.39 12.47 -6.78
CA PHE A 49 22.39 13.66 -7.62
C PHE A 49 23.67 14.49 -7.54
N THR A 50 24.49 14.24 -6.53
CA THR A 50 25.82 14.80 -6.34
C THR A 50 26.95 13.88 -6.82
N ASN A 51 26.62 12.73 -7.41
CA ASN A 51 27.59 11.85 -8.02
C ASN A 51 28.00 12.39 -9.39
N ASP A 52 29.30 12.57 -9.64
CA ASP A 52 29.84 13.20 -10.86
C ASP A 52 29.35 12.50 -12.13
N THR A 53 29.35 11.16 -12.18
CA THR A 53 28.90 10.39 -13.35
C THR A 53 27.41 10.62 -13.63
N VAL A 54 26.59 10.63 -12.58
CA VAL A 54 25.16 10.90 -12.70
C VAL A 54 24.92 12.34 -13.15
N ALA A 55 25.58 13.29 -12.52
CA ALA A 55 25.45 14.72 -12.84
C ALA A 55 25.84 15.01 -14.30
N ASP A 56 26.98 14.52 -14.76
CA ASP A 56 27.45 14.69 -16.14
C ASP A 56 26.47 14.10 -17.14
N PHE A 57 25.98 12.90 -16.87
CA PHE A 57 25.04 12.22 -17.74
C PHE A 57 23.70 12.98 -17.82
N TYR A 58 23.11 13.31 -16.66
CA TYR A 58 21.79 13.94 -16.63
C TYR A 58 21.79 15.37 -17.16
N ASN A 59 22.77 16.17 -16.79
CA ASN A 59 22.92 17.55 -17.28
C ASN A 59 23.12 17.61 -18.80
N LYS A 60 23.75 16.62 -19.39
CA LYS A 60 23.97 16.56 -20.82
C LYS A 60 22.70 16.14 -21.58
N HIS A 61 21.97 15.17 -21.07
CA HIS A 61 20.95 14.45 -21.84
C HIS A 61 19.51 14.88 -21.52
N PHE A 62 19.25 15.51 -20.37
CA PHE A 62 17.90 15.82 -19.92
C PHE A 62 17.72 17.30 -19.55
N ILE A 63 16.48 17.76 -19.59
CA ILE A 63 16.03 18.93 -18.82
C ILE A 63 15.67 18.39 -17.44
N CYS A 64 16.52 18.68 -16.44
CA CYS A 64 16.32 18.16 -15.09
C CYS A 64 15.49 19.15 -14.27
N ALA A 65 14.46 18.66 -13.58
CA ALA A 65 13.63 19.44 -12.68
C ALA A 65 13.31 18.66 -11.39
N GLN A 66 13.03 19.38 -10.31
CA GLN A 66 12.55 18.83 -9.04
C GLN A 66 11.23 19.48 -8.68
N MET A 67 10.29 18.72 -8.10
CA MET A 67 9.02 19.28 -7.69
C MET A 67 8.51 18.65 -6.39
N ASP A 68 8.17 19.49 -5.43
CA ASP A 68 7.49 19.06 -4.20
C ASP A 68 6.02 18.74 -4.54
N MET A 69 5.65 17.46 -4.47
CA MET A 69 4.32 16.99 -4.87
C MET A 69 3.19 17.44 -3.94
N GLU A 70 3.52 18.14 -2.86
CA GLU A 70 2.54 18.71 -1.92
C GLU A 70 2.41 20.22 -2.07
N LYS A 71 3.19 20.88 -2.97
CA LYS A 71 3.23 22.34 -3.14
C LYS A 71 3.12 22.77 -4.59
N GLY A 72 2.63 24.00 -4.79
CA GLY A 72 2.54 24.61 -6.12
C GLY A 72 1.79 23.75 -7.13
N GLU A 73 2.41 23.46 -8.28
CA GLU A 73 1.87 22.60 -9.34
C GLU A 73 2.00 21.08 -9.02
N GLY A 74 2.74 20.73 -7.95
CA GLY A 74 3.03 19.34 -7.58
C GLY A 74 1.81 18.46 -7.44
N PRO A 75 0.74 18.85 -6.69
CA PRO A 75 -0.46 18.03 -6.54
C PRO A 75 -1.16 17.69 -7.87
N GLU A 76 -1.18 18.62 -8.83
CA GLU A 76 -1.78 18.41 -10.15
C GLU A 76 -0.92 17.45 -10.98
N LEU A 77 0.41 17.62 -10.96
CA LEU A 77 1.35 16.75 -11.66
C LEU A 77 1.36 15.35 -11.02
N ALA A 78 1.27 15.25 -9.70
CA ALA A 78 1.14 13.96 -9.02
C ALA A 78 -0.10 13.19 -9.50
N LYS A 79 -1.22 13.89 -9.67
CA LYS A 79 -2.45 13.31 -10.22
C LYS A 79 -2.29 12.94 -11.70
N GLN A 80 -1.74 13.85 -12.51
CA GLN A 80 -1.55 13.67 -13.96
C GLN A 80 -0.69 12.43 -14.26
N TYR A 81 0.43 12.27 -13.54
CA TYR A 81 1.38 11.16 -13.73
C TYR A 81 1.17 9.98 -12.77
N ASN A 82 0.08 9.99 -12.00
CA ASN A 82 -0.27 8.94 -11.03
C ASN A 82 0.87 8.64 -10.04
N VAL A 83 1.52 9.68 -9.52
CA VAL A 83 2.57 9.57 -8.50
C VAL A 83 1.94 9.22 -7.15
N ARG A 84 2.31 8.06 -6.58
CA ARG A 84 1.71 7.51 -5.36
C ARG A 84 2.71 7.21 -4.25
N ALA A 85 3.99 7.27 -4.54
CA ALA A 85 5.06 7.00 -3.60
C ALA A 85 6.27 7.91 -3.91
N TYR A 86 7.16 8.09 -2.95
CA TYR A 86 8.29 9.01 -3.09
C TYR A 86 9.62 8.35 -2.68
N PRO A 87 10.71 8.66 -3.41
CA PRO A 87 10.76 9.45 -4.64
C PRO A 87 10.15 8.69 -5.83
N THR A 88 9.53 9.42 -6.75
CA THR A 88 9.18 8.94 -8.10
C THR A 88 9.97 9.76 -9.12
N LEU A 89 10.71 9.08 -9.97
CA LEU A 89 11.54 9.70 -11.01
C LEU A 89 10.86 9.48 -12.35
N LEU A 90 10.42 10.59 -12.97
CA LEU A 90 9.68 10.56 -14.23
C LEU A 90 10.58 10.99 -15.39
N TYR A 91 10.42 10.36 -16.53
CA TYR A 91 10.98 10.77 -17.81
C TYR A 91 9.82 11.11 -18.74
N VAL A 92 9.72 12.40 -19.09
CA VAL A 92 8.57 12.95 -19.81
C VAL A 92 9.06 13.54 -21.13
N ASN A 93 8.32 13.31 -22.22
CA ASN A 93 8.69 13.90 -23.50
C ASN A 93 8.25 15.37 -23.60
N LYS A 94 8.69 16.02 -24.65
CA LYS A 94 8.40 17.43 -24.94
C LYS A 94 6.91 17.77 -25.16
N GLU A 95 6.07 16.76 -25.36
CA GLU A 95 4.61 16.86 -25.44
C GLU A 95 3.92 16.65 -24.09
N GLY A 96 4.69 16.46 -22.99
CA GLY A 96 4.17 16.20 -21.66
C GLY A 96 3.66 14.79 -21.44
N LYS A 97 4.03 13.83 -22.31
CA LYS A 97 3.65 12.43 -22.15
C LYS A 97 4.73 11.66 -21.39
N LEU A 98 4.30 10.83 -20.45
CA LEU A 98 5.20 9.92 -19.74
C LEU A 98 5.85 8.93 -20.74
N VAL A 99 7.17 8.79 -20.64
CA VAL A 99 7.98 7.82 -21.40
C VAL A 99 8.39 6.67 -20.50
N HIS A 100 8.87 7.00 -19.29
CA HIS A 100 9.37 6.03 -18.34
C HIS A 100 9.25 6.56 -16.93
N ASN A 101 9.15 5.68 -15.93
CA ASN A 101 9.27 6.05 -14.53
C ASN A 101 9.85 4.93 -13.69
N VAL A 102 10.53 5.30 -12.62
CA VAL A 102 10.96 4.39 -11.57
C VAL A 102 10.64 4.98 -10.19
N VAL A 103 10.38 4.12 -9.22
CA VAL A 103 9.97 4.53 -7.87
C VAL A 103 10.98 4.04 -6.85
N GLY A 104 11.24 4.88 -5.85
CA GLY A 104 12.17 4.59 -4.76
C GLY A 104 13.60 5.02 -5.04
N PHE A 105 14.46 4.80 -4.04
CA PHE A 105 15.88 5.13 -4.12
C PHE A 105 16.59 4.31 -5.20
N GLN A 106 17.32 5.00 -6.08
CA GLN A 106 18.15 4.37 -7.11
C GLN A 106 19.63 4.58 -6.80
N LYS A 107 20.45 3.54 -6.97
CA LYS A 107 21.90 3.68 -6.91
C LYS A 107 22.42 4.45 -8.14
N PRO A 108 23.60 5.12 -8.06
CA PRO A 108 24.12 5.93 -9.17
C PRO A 108 24.15 5.21 -10.52
N SER A 109 24.70 3.99 -10.58
CA SER A 109 24.75 3.21 -11.84
C SER A 109 23.36 2.89 -12.38
N LYS A 110 22.44 2.45 -11.51
CA LYS A 110 21.06 2.13 -11.89
C LYS A 110 20.34 3.36 -12.42
N LEU A 111 20.55 4.54 -11.83
CA LEU A 111 19.93 5.77 -12.30
C LEU A 111 20.42 6.14 -13.72
N VAL A 112 21.69 5.98 -14.02
CA VAL A 112 22.23 6.15 -15.38
C VAL A 112 21.62 5.15 -16.36
N ASP A 113 21.46 3.89 -15.96
CA ASP A 113 20.82 2.86 -16.78
C ASP A 113 19.36 3.23 -17.09
N GLU A 114 18.60 3.73 -16.10
CA GLU A 114 17.20 4.19 -16.32
C GLU A 114 17.13 5.39 -17.27
N GLY A 115 18.09 6.31 -17.18
CA GLY A 115 18.20 7.42 -18.14
C GLY A 115 18.47 6.92 -19.59
N ASN A 116 19.34 5.92 -19.75
CA ASN A 116 19.58 5.27 -21.05
C ASN A 116 18.32 4.55 -21.55
N VAL A 117 17.61 3.83 -20.69
CA VAL A 117 16.33 3.19 -21.01
C VAL A 117 15.33 4.21 -21.53
N ALA A 118 15.18 5.35 -20.83
CA ALA A 118 14.27 6.42 -21.23
C ALA A 118 14.61 7.00 -22.60
N MET A 119 15.90 7.24 -22.88
CA MET A 119 16.36 7.79 -24.17
C MET A 119 16.18 6.80 -25.33
N ASN A 120 16.46 5.51 -25.11
CA ASN A 120 16.32 4.49 -26.13
C ASN A 120 14.85 4.16 -26.46
N GLY A 121 13.95 4.32 -25.50
CA GLY A 121 12.52 4.19 -25.66
C GLY A 121 11.98 2.76 -25.78
N THR A 122 12.79 1.75 -26.06
CA THR A 122 12.34 0.36 -26.33
C THR A 122 12.07 -0.48 -25.09
N GLU A 123 12.81 -0.23 -24.02
CA GLU A 123 12.72 -0.95 -22.74
C GLU A 123 11.99 -0.14 -21.65
N THR A 124 11.28 0.92 -22.03
CA THR A 124 10.51 1.77 -21.11
C THR A 124 9.22 1.07 -20.69
N ILE A 125 8.68 1.48 -19.53
CA ILE A 125 7.39 0.95 -19.05
C ILE A 125 6.27 1.21 -20.09
N THR A 126 6.29 2.36 -20.75
CA THR A 126 5.29 2.68 -21.77
C THR A 126 5.43 1.82 -23.04
N ALA A 127 6.67 1.48 -23.44
CA ALA A 127 6.90 0.58 -24.55
C ALA A 127 6.39 -0.85 -24.24
N TYR A 128 6.67 -1.35 -23.03
CA TYR A 128 6.12 -2.64 -22.59
C TYR A 128 4.60 -2.63 -22.54
N GLN A 129 3.99 -1.55 -22.02
CA GLN A 129 2.54 -1.39 -22.03
C GLN A 129 1.96 -1.45 -23.44
N GLN A 130 2.53 -0.71 -24.38
CA GLN A 130 2.07 -0.71 -25.78
C GLN A 130 2.20 -2.07 -26.46
N ARG A 131 3.28 -2.82 -26.19
CA ARG A 131 3.46 -4.18 -26.69
C ARG A 131 2.41 -5.14 -26.12
N TYR A 132 2.18 -5.03 -24.81
CA TYR A 132 1.14 -5.80 -24.12
C TYR A 132 -0.26 -5.50 -24.68
N ASP A 133 -0.60 -4.22 -24.91
CA ASP A 133 -1.88 -3.78 -25.47
C ASP A 133 -2.06 -4.28 -26.92
N LYS A 134 -0.95 -4.45 -27.65
CA LYS A 134 -0.94 -5.06 -29.01
C LYS A 134 -1.01 -6.58 -29.00
N GLY A 135 -1.06 -7.21 -27.83
CA GLY A 135 -1.27 -8.64 -27.69
C GLY A 135 -0.02 -9.49 -27.55
N GLU A 136 1.15 -8.90 -27.30
CA GLU A 136 2.36 -9.68 -27.02
C GLU A 136 2.24 -10.40 -25.67
N ARG A 137 2.45 -11.73 -25.67
CA ARG A 137 2.16 -12.61 -24.52
C ARG A 137 3.21 -13.71 -24.34
N ASP A 138 4.36 -13.67 -25.02
CA ASP A 138 5.39 -14.66 -24.74
C ASP A 138 5.91 -14.56 -23.30
N GLU A 139 6.33 -15.67 -22.73
CA GLU A 139 6.70 -15.78 -21.32
C GLU A 139 7.84 -14.83 -20.94
N ALA A 140 8.88 -14.73 -21.80
CA ALA A 140 10.04 -13.89 -21.49
C ALA A 140 9.65 -12.41 -21.46
N PHE A 141 8.78 -11.97 -22.37
CA PHE A 141 8.22 -10.62 -22.39
C PHE A 141 7.38 -10.36 -21.15
N ILE A 142 6.44 -11.25 -20.80
CA ILE A 142 5.53 -11.06 -19.66
C ILE A 142 6.31 -10.98 -18.34
N ARG A 143 7.30 -11.84 -18.12
CA ARG A 143 8.16 -11.79 -16.92
C ARG A 143 8.88 -10.45 -16.80
N LYS A 144 9.48 -9.96 -17.87
CA LYS A 144 10.12 -8.63 -17.90
C LYS A 144 9.11 -7.51 -17.68
N PHE A 145 7.91 -7.61 -18.25
CA PHE A 145 6.88 -6.59 -18.06
C PHE A 145 6.42 -6.52 -16.59
N ILE A 146 6.24 -7.66 -15.94
CA ILE A 146 5.93 -7.71 -14.50
C ILE A 146 7.04 -7.03 -13.68
N ASP A 147 8.32 -7.28 -13.99
CA ASP A 147 9.44 -6.61 -13.32
C ASP A 147 9.39 -5.09 -13.53
N LYS A 148 9.12 -4.63 -14.75
CA LYS A 148 8.97 -3.19 -15.08
C LYS A 148 7.79 -2.56 -14.34
N LEU A 149 6.67 -3.26 -14.20
CA LEU A 149 5.51 -2.80 -13.43
C LEU A 149 5.83 -2.66 -11.92
N THR A 150 6.67 -3.56 -11.40
CA THR A 150 7.19 -3.48 -10.03
C THR A 150 8.07 -2.24 -9.84
N GLU A 151 9.05 -2.02 -10.74
CA GLU A 151 9.95 -0.85 -10.72
C GLU A 151 9.17 0.47 -10.84
N ALA A 152 8.10 0.48 -11.63
CA ALA A 152 7.24 1.63 -11.84
C ALA A 152 6.14 1.79 -10.78
N TYR A 153 6.06 0.90 -9.78
CA TYR A 153 5.05 0.86 -8.72
C TYR A 153 3.61 0.91 -9.26
N GLN A 154 3.31 -0.01 -10.18
CA GLN A 154 1.99 -0.16 -10.80
C GLN A 154 1.27 -1.44 -10.32
N PRO A 155 0.92 -1.57 -9.02
CA PRO A 155 0.50 -2.84 -8.42
C PRO A 155 -0.81 -3.38 -9.01
N LYS A 156 -1.73 -2.52 -9.48
CA LYS A 156 -2.97 -2.98 -10.10
C LYS A 156 -2.72 -3.68 -11.44
N MET A 157 -1.88 -3.08 -12.28
CA MET A 157 -1.53 -3.64 -13.58
C MET A 157 -0.65 -4.88 -13.40
N GLN A 158 0.25 -4.86 -12.44
CA GLN A 158 1.10 -5.99 -12.06
C GLN A 158 0.26 -7.22 -11.66
N ASP A 159 -0.73 -7.04 -10.79
CA ASP A 159 -1.68 -8.09 -10.39
C ASP A 159 -2.46 -8.63 -11.59
N GLN A 160 -2.97 -7.75 -12.45
CA GLN A 160 -3.70 -8.14 -13.66
C GLN A 160 -2.83 -8.98 -14.59
N VAL A 161 -1.65 -8.47 -14.97
CA VAL A 161 -0.74 -9.14 -15.89
C VAL A 161 -0.27 -10.49 -15.35
N ALA A 162 0.08 -10.54 -14.06
CA ALA A 162 0.47 -11.79 -13.41
C ALA A 162 -0.70 -12.79 -13.35
N THR A 163 -1.92 -12.33 -13.07
CA THR A 163 -3.12 -13.17 -13.05
C THR A 163 -3.41 -13.75 -14.43
N GLU A 164 -3.36 -12.94 -15.49
CA GLU A 164 -3.55 -13.41 -16.87
C GLU A 164 -2.47 -14.41 -17.28
N PHE A 165 -1.21 -14.13 -16.95
CA PHE A 165 -0.09 -15.02 -17.26
C PHE A 165 -0.22 -16.39 -16.58
N ILE A 166 -0.47 -16.41 -15.28
CA ILE A 166 -0.68 -17.67 -14.53
C ILE A 166 -1.93 -18.41 -15.02
N GLY A 167 -2.92 -17.68 -15.53
CA GLY A 167 -4.12 -18.26 -16.14
C GLY A 167 -3.83 -19.17 -17.33
N THR A 168 -2.67 -19.00 -17.99
CA THR A 168 -2.22 -19.85 -19.12
C THR A 168 -1.54 -21.15 -18.66
N PHE A 169 -1.20 -21.28 -17.37
CA PHE A 169 -0.46 -22.42 -16.87
C PHE A 169 -1.30 -23.69 -16.80
N ASP A 170 -0.75 -24.79 -17.21
CA ASP A 170 -1.32 -26.10 -16.91
C ASP A 170 -1.25 -26.41 -15.40
N ASN A 171 -1.85 -27.53 -14.98
CA ASN A 171 -1.87 -27.86 -13.56
C ASN A 171 -0.47 -28.18 -12.98
N ALA A 172 0.43 -28.74 -13.77
CA ALA A 172 1.79 -29.06 -13.29
C ALA A 172 2.56 -27.77 -13.01
N HIS A 173 2.50 -26.82 -13.94
CA HIS A 173 3.12 -25.52 -13.78
C HIS A 173 2.46 -24.66 -12.69
N PHE A 174 1.11 -24.66 -12.63
CA PHE A 174 0.39 -23.93 -11.59
C PHE A 174 0.79 -24.37 -10.17
N TYR A 175 0.95 -25.65 -9.90
CA TYR A 175 1.37 -26.18 -8.59
C TYR A 175 2.90 -26.38 -8.53
N SER A 176 3.66 -25.39 -9.00
CA SER A 176 5.11 -25.36 -8.97
C SER A 176 5.65 -24.29 -8.02
N ARG A 177 6.92 -24.40 -7.64
CA ARG A 177 7.62 -23.35 -6.85
C ARG A 177 7.78 -22.06 -7.66
N ASP A 178 7.93 -22.16 -8.98
CA ASP A 178 7.99 -20.98 -9.86
C ASP A 178 6.69 -20.19 -9.82
N CYS A 179 5.55 -20.86 -10.03
CA CYS A 179 4.23 -20.23 -9.94
C CYS A 179 3.98 -19.63 -8.55
N TRP A 180 4.34 -20.33 -7.47
CA TRP A 180 4.29 -19.79 -6.11
C TRP A 180 5.04 -18.46 -5.98
N ASN A 181 6.27 -18.41 -6.48
CA ASN A 181 7.10 -17.20 -6.43
C ASN A 181 6.49 -16.03 -7.22
N ILE A 182 5.85 -16.32 -8.37
CA ILE A 182 5.13 -15.30 -9.13
C ILE A 182 3.92 -14.80 -8.34
N ILE A 183 3.12 -15.70 -7.77
CA ILE A 183 1.90 -15.34 -7.01
C ILE A 183 2.25 -14.40 -5.85
N ILE A 184 3.15 -14.82 -4.95
CA ILE A 184 3.42 -14.08 -3.71
C ILE A 184 4.03 -12.69 -3.93
N ARG A 185 4.66 -12.47 -5.08
CA ARG A 185 5.28 -11.18 -5.41
C ARG A 185 4.34 -10.22 -6.14
N ASN A 186 3.34 -10.75 -6.84
CA ASN A 186 2.64 -9.97 -7.85
C ASN A 186 1.13 -9.93 -7.67
N ILE A 187 0.53 -10.87 -6.93
CA ILE A 187 -0.93 -10.97 -6.79
C ILE A 187 -1.33 -10.81 -5.34
N ASN A 188 -2.10 -9.77 -5.05
CA ASN A 188 -2.57 -9.46 -3.70
C ASN A 188 -4.11 -9.26 -3.64
N ASN A 189 -4.81 -9.70 -4.67
CA ASN A 189 -6.27 -9.62 -4.70
C ASN A 189 -6.89 -10.99 -4.37
N PRO A 190 -7.55 -11.17 -3.21
CA PRO A 190 -8.17 -12.45 -2.84
C PRO A 190 -9.30 -12.86 -3.79
N MET A 191 -9.84 -11.92 -4.58
CA MET A 191 -10.87 -12.19 -5.58
C MET A 191 -10.30 -12.62 -6.94
N SER A 192 -8.97 -12.55 -7.12
CA SER A 192 -8.29 -13.06 -8.32
C SER A 192 -8.61 -14.54 -8.53
N PRO A 193 -8.89 -14.97 -9.77
CA PRO A 193 -9.07 -16.40 -10.09
C PRO A 193 -7.88 -17.26 -9.64
N VAL A 194 -6.67 -16.72 -9.69
CA VAL A 194 -5.43 -17.38 -9.26
C VAL A 194 -5.46 -17.65 -7.75
N ILE A 195 -5.77 -16.64 -6.94
CA ILE A 195 -5.85 -16.78 -5.47
C ILE A 195 -6.99 -17.73 -5.08
N LYS A 196 -8.15 -17.62 -5.72
CA LYS A 196 -9.28 -18.54 -5.47
C LYS A 196 -8.91 -19.99 -5.79
N LYS A 197 -8.27 -20.25 -6.94
CA LYS A 197 -7.78 -21.59 -7.32
C LYS A 197 -6.72 -22.10 -6.34
N MET A 198 -5.76 -21.25 -5.97
CA MET A 198 -4.73 -21.57 -4.99
C MET A 198 -5.35 -21.91 -3.63
N PHE A 199 -6.26 -21.08 -3.13
CA PHE A 199 -6.92 -21.26 -1.84
C PHE A 199 -7.74 -22.57 -1.79
N ALA A 200 -8.55 -22.82 -2.82
CA ALA A 200 -9.36 -24.04 -2.92
C ALA A 200 -8.52 -25.33 -2.93
N ASN A 201 -7.30 -25.26 -3.44
CA ASN A 201 -6.40 -26.39 -3.62
C ASN A 201 -5.09 -26.23 -2.82
N ARG A 202 -5.08 -25.47 -1.72
CA ARG A 202 -3.87 -25.12 -0.98
C ARG A 202 -3.07 -26.33 -0.48
N ASN A 203 -3.73 -27.47 -0.24
CA ASN A 203 -3.07 -28.71 0.14
C ASN A 203 -2.04 -29.19 -0.91
N ARG A 204 -2.22 -28.84 -2.19
CA ARG A 204 -1.23 -29.15 -3.23
C ARG A 204 0.01 -28.28 -3.10
N PHE A 205 -0.13 -27.04 -2.67
CA PHE A 205 1.01 -26.17 -2.37
C PHE A 205 1.76 -26.63 -1.11
N TYR A 206 1.09 -27.21 -0.11
CA TYR A 206 1.75 -27.74 1.08
C TYR A 206 2.75 -28.88 0.77
N GLN A 207 2.64 -29.51 -0.41
CA GLN A 207 3.60 -30.54 -0.83
C GLN A 207 4.95 -29.97 -1.29
N ILE A 208 5.00 -28.70 -1.66
CA ILE A 208 6.17 -28.03 -2.25
C ILE A 208 6.62 -26.79 -1.47
N ILE A 209 5.76 -26.22 -0.64
CA ILE A 209 5.97 -25.04 0.19
C ILE A 209 5.57 -25.36 1.61
N ALA A 210 6.30 -24.83 2.60
CA ALA A 210 5.90 -24.96 4.00
C ALA A 210 4.46 -24.49 4.23
N LYS A 211 3.66 -25.28 4.92
CA LYS A 211 2.24 -25.01 5.18
C LYS A 211 2.05 -23.60 5.78
N ASP A 212 2.85 -23.26 6.79
CA ASP A 212 2.76 -21.96 7.46
C ASP A 212 3.01 -20.79 6.50
N SER A 213 3.91 -20.93 5.52
CA SER A 213 4.18 -19.89 4.51
C SER A 213 2.97 -19.68 3.60
N VAL A 214 2.31 -20.76 3.18
CA VAL A 214 1.10 -20.70 2.35
C VAL A 214 -0.05 -20.06 3.14
N ASP A 215 -0.27 -20.50 4.38
CA ASP A 215 -1.34 -20.01 5.23
C ASP A 215 -1.12 -18.54 5.61
N MET A 216 0.11 -18.12 5.92
CA MET A 216 0.46 -16.73 6.20
C MET A 216 0.23 -15.81 5.00
N PHE A 217 0.61 -16.25 3.79
CA PHE A 217 0.37 -15.48 2.58
C PHE A 217 -1.13 -15.30 2.31
N LEU A 218 -1.91 -16.38 2.42
CA LEU A 218 -3.35 -16.32 2.24
C LEU A 218 -4.01 -15.44 3.31
N ASP A 219 -3.65 -15.62 4.58
CA ASP A 219 -4.15 -14.78 5.68
C ASP A 219 -3.86 -13.30 5.43
N TYR A 220 -2.63 -12.98 5.05
CA TYR A 220 -2.24 -11.61 4.70
C TYR A 220 -3.10 -11.05 3.56
N THR A 221 -3.27 -11.81 2.48
CA THR A 221 -4.03 -11.39 1.29
C THR A 221 -5.50 -11.13 1.62
N PHE A 222 -6.16 -12.03 2.35
CA PHE A 222 -7.56 -11.88 2.75
C PHE A 222 -7.73 -10.74 3.77
N ARG A 223 -6.87 -10.68 4.77
CA ARG A 223 -6.89 -9.65 5.82
C ARG A 223 -6.63 -8.25 5.25
N SER A 224 -5.71 -8.11 4.28
CA SER A 224 -5.45 -6.84 3.60
C SER A 224 -6.69 -6.30 2.91
N LYS A 225 -7.47 -7.15 2.26
CA LYS A 225 -8.73 -6.76 1.64
C LYS A 225 -9.78 -6.33 2.67
N VAL A 226 -9.93 -7.07 3.77
CA VAL A 226 -10.80 -6.68 4.89
C VAL A 226 -10.37 -5.32 5.46
N SER A 227 -9.06 -5.15 5.71
CA SER A 227 -8.51 -3.91 6.26
C SER A 227 -8.75 -2.70 5.35
N SER A 228 -8.78 -2.89 4.04
CA SER A 228 -9.09 -1.79 3.11
C SER A 228 -10.49 -1.20 3.32
N TYR A 229 -11.42 -1.98 3.84
CA TYR A 229 -12.76 -1.51 4.21
C TYR A 229 -12.81 -0.93 5.63
N THR A 230 -12.11 -1.53 6.58
CA THR A 230 -12.06 -1.07 7.99
C THR A 230 -11.43 0.32 8.11
N TRP A 231 -10.38 0.60 7.31
CA TRP A 231 -9.67 1.88 7.35
C TRP A 231 -10.21 2.91 6.34
N SER A 232 -11.26 2.57 5.58
CA SER A 232 -11.97 3.53 4.74
C SER A 232 -12.57 4.64 5.59
N LYS A 233 -12.49 5.88 5.10
CA LYS A 233 -13.31 6.95 5.68
C LYS A 233 -14.78 6.64 5.38
N THR A 234 -15.65 6.95 6.35
CA THR A 234 -17.11 6.90 6.14
C THR A 234 -17.45 7.60 4.82
N LYS A 235 -18.24 6.94 3.97
CA LYS A 235 -18.66 7.46 2.66
C LYS A 235 -17.51 7.86 1.72
N SER A 236 -16.40 7.10 1.75
CA SER A 236 -15.33 7.29 0.76
C SER A 236 -15.93 7.17 -0.65
N PRO A 237 -15.63 8.11 -1.57
CA PRO A 237 -16.03 8.00 -2.97
C PRO A 237 -15.46 6.76 -3.66
N ASP A 238 -14.44 6.14 -3.07
CA ASP A 238 -13.80 4.92 -3.56
C ASP A 238 -14.46 3.63 -3.04
N PHE A 239 -15.44 3.73 -2.12
CA PHE A 239 -16.17 2.56 -1.65
C PHE A 239 -17.12 2.04 -2.73
N ASN A 240 -16.88 0.82 -3.16
CA ASN A 240 -17.72 0.12 -4.12
C ASN A 240 -18.52 -0.98 -3.42
N GLU A 241 -19.82 -0.76 -3.25
CA GLU A 241 -20.70 -1.67 -2.53
C GLU A 241 -20.85 -3.01 -3.23
N GLN A 242 -20.83 -3.05 -4.55
CA GLN A 242 -20.89 -4.29 -5.32
C GLN A 242 -19.66 -5.16 -5.00
N ASN A 243 -18.45 -4.59 -5.09
CA ASN A 243 -17.20 -5.30 -4.77
C ASN A 243 -17.17 -5.79 -3.32
N PHE A 244 -17.73 -5.00 -2.38
CA PHE A 244 -17.84 -5.40 -0.99
C PHE A 244 -18.76 -6.62 -0.83
N ASN A 245 -19.95 -6.57 -1.43
CA ASN A 245 -20.93 -7.65 -1.35
C ASN A 245 -20.42 -8.93 -2.02
N GLU A 246 -19.77 -8.83 -3.18
CA GLU A 246 -19.16 -9.97 -3.87
C GLU A 246 -18.08 -10.64 -3.00
N TYR A 247 -17.26 -9.84 -2.31
CA TYR A 247 -16.24 -10.37 -1.42
C TYR A 247 -16.84 -11.04 -0.18
N LEU A 248 -17.86 -10.42 0.43
CA LEU A 248 -18.60 -11.01 1.56
C LEU A 248 -19.25 -12.34 1.17
N GLN A 249 -19.94 -12.39 0.03
CA GLN A 249 -20.56 -13.61 -0.50
C GLN A 249 -19.52 -14.71 -0.76
N TYR A 250 -18.37 -14.35 -1.31
CA TYR A 250 -17.28 -15.31 -1.51
C TYR A 250 -16.82 -15.90 -0.18
N LEU A 251 -16.57 -15.07 0.84
CA LEU A 251 -16.17 -15.54 2.17
C LEU A 251 -17.24 -16.44 2.81
N GLN A 252 -18.53 -16.10 2.67
CA GLN A 252 -19.63 -16.92 3.17
C GLN A 252 -19.72 -18.30 2.47
N SER A 253 -19.25 -18.40 1.23
CA SER A 253 -19.16 -19.67 0.50
C SER A 253 -17.97 -20.56 0.94
N VAL A 254 -17.02 -19.98 1.69
CA VAL A 254 -15.82 -20.68 2.17
C VAL A 254 -16.06 -21.23 3.58
N ASN A 255 -16.01 -22.55 3.73
CA ASN A 255 -16.31 -23.22 5.00
C ASN A 255 -15.15 -24.07 5.56
N ASN A 256 -13.99 -24.05 4.91
CA ASN A 256 -12.89 -24.95 5.21
C ASN A 256 -11.64 -24.24 5.75
N TRP A 257 -11.79 -23.03 6.33
CA TRP A 257 -10.72 -22.27 6.96
C TRP A 257 -11.22 -21.54 8.20
N ASP A 258 -10.58 -21.77 9.32
CA ASP A 258 -10.93 -21.28 10.66
C ASP A 258 -10.84 -19.76 10.82
N LYS A 259 -10.14 -19.07 9.93
CA LYS A 259 -10.01 -17.61 9.92
C LYS A 259 -11.19 -16.87 9.25
N VAL A 260 -11.97 -17.56 8.43
CA VAL A 260 -13.09 -16.95 7.67
C VAL A 260 -14.12 -16.27 8.56
N PRO A 261 -14.54 -16.84 9.71
CA PRO A 261 -15.47 -16.15 10.62
C PRO A 261 -14.97 -14.78 11.08
N GLN A 262 -13.65 -14.62 11.30
CA GLN A 262 -13.04 -13.36 11.70
C GLN A 262 -13.14 -12.31 10.57
N TYR A 263 -12.92 -12.71 9.32
CA TYR A 263 -13.04 -11.82 8.16
C TYR A 263 -14.48 -11.36 7.95
N ILE A 264 -15.44 -12.27 8.04
CA ILE A 264 -16.87 -11.98 7.91
C ILE A 264 -17.31 -11.01 9.00
N ALA A 265 -16.96 -11.28 10.27
CA ALA A 265 -17.26 -10.41 11.38
C ALA A 265 -16.66 -9.01 11.20
N SER A 266 -15.41 -8.94 10.75
CA SER A 266 -14.76 -7.65 10.45
C SER A 266 -15.46 -6.89 9.33
N LEU A 267 -15.97 -7.57 8.30
CA LEU A 267 -16.71 -6.93 7.21
C LEU A 267 -18.07 -6.41 7.68
N TYR A 268 -18.83 -7.13 8.49
CA TYR A 268 -20.09 -6.62 9.05
C TYR A 268 -19.85 -5.38 9.89
N THR A 269 -18.86 -5.41 10.76
CA THR A 269 -18.49 -4.25 11.59
C THR A 269 -18.03 -3.06 10.70
N ALA A 270 -17.23 -3.34 9.65
CA ALA A 270 -16.81 -2.33 8.70
C ALA A 270 -17.98 -1.71 7.93
N LYS A 271 -19.01 -2.50 7.59
CA LYS A 271 -20.21 -2.00 6.92
C LYS A 271 -20.96 -1.00 7.81
N HIS A 272 -21.18 -1.33 9.09
CA HIS A 272 -21.78 -0.40 10.03
C HIS A 272 -20.97 0.90 10.17
N TRP A 273 -19.63 0.78 10.21
CA TRP A 273 -18.74 1.95 10.21
C TRP A 273 -18.91 2.81 8.96
N ILE A 274 -18.91 2.19 7.76
CA ILE A 274 -19.06 2.87 6.47
C ILE A 274 -20.41 3.57 6.37
N ASP A 275 -21.47 2.96 6.86
CA ASP A 275 -22.82 3.51 6.87
C ASP A 275 -23.01 4.64 7.89
N GLY A 276 -22.05 4.81 8.82
CA GLY A 276 -22.12 5.79 9.91
C GLY A 276 -23.00 5.34 11.07
N ASP A 277 -23.40 4.06 11.10
CA ASP A 277 -24.16 3.47 12.21
C ASP A 277 -23.20 2.96 13.30
N TYR A 278 -22.66 3.90 14.06
CA TYR A 278 -21.68 3.60 15.11
C TYR A 278 -22.29 2.80 16.27
N ARG A 279 -23.61 2.91 16.49
CA ARG A 279 -24.31 2.08 17.50
C ARG A 279 -24.30 0.62 17.08
N ALA A 280 -24.77 0.32 15.88
CA ALA A 280 -24.75 -1.06 15.36
C ALA A 280 -23.32 -1.62 15.28
N MET A 281 -22.34 -0.78 14.93
CA MET A 281 -20.93 -1.17 14.96
C MET A 281 -20.49 -1.67 16.34
N LEU A 282 -20.79 -0.92 17.41
CA LEU A 282 -20.42 -1.32 18.77
C LEU A 282 -21.16 -2.56 19.25
N ASP A 283 -22.43 -2.69 18.91
CA ASP A 283 -23.24 -3.85 19.28
C ASP A 283 -22.73 -5.12 18.58
N GLU A 284 -22.41 -5.03 17.27
CA GLU A 284 -21.75 -6.12 16.52
C GLU A 284 -20.41 -6.50 17.14
N MET A 285 -19.55 -5.52 17.46
CA MET A 285 -18.27 -5.80 18.10
C MET A 285 -18.42 -6.58 19.41
N ARG A 286 -19.35 -6.15 20.28
CA ARG A 286 -19.62 -6.83 21.55
C ARG A 286 -20.12 -8.26 21.35
N GLN A 287 -20.98 -8.45 20.37
CA GLN A 287 -21.53 -9.76 20.02
C GLN A 287 -20.44 -10.70 19.51
N VAL A 288 -19.62 -10.24 18.57
CA VAL A 288 -18.49 -10.97 17.98
C VAL A 288 -17.50 -11.44 19.04
N LEU A 289 -17.17 -10.57 20.01
CA LEU A 289 -16.28 -10.91 21.13
C LEU A 289 -16.95 -11.91 22.11
N ARG A 290 -18.24 -11.74 22.38
CA ARG A 290 -18.99 -12.65 23.23
C ARG A 290 -19.03 -14.08 22.68
N TYR A 291 -19.09 -14.22 21.35
CA TYR A 291 -19.01 -15.51 20.67
C TYR A 291 -17.59 -16.07 20.53
N GLY A 292 -16.58 -15.32 20.97
CA GLY A 292 -15.18 -15.76 20.94
C GLY A 292 -14.62 -15.99 19.52
N ILE A 293 -15.13 -15.21 18.53
CA ILE A 293 -14.68 -15.25 17.15
C ILE A 293 -13.23 -14.76 17.03
N PHE A 294 -12.86 -13.74 17.80
CA PHE A 294 -11.48 -13.30 17.96
C PHE A 294 -10.92 -13.77 19.29
N ARG A 295 -9.63 -14.09 19.32
CA ARG A 295 -8.91 -14.51 20.53
C ARG A 295 -7.50 -13.94 20.55
N GLY A 296 -6.95 -13.78 21.76
CA GLY A 296 -5.58 -13.31 21.91
C GLY A 296 -5.37 -11.93 21.30
N ASP A 297 -4.29 -11.76 20.57
CA ASP A 297 -3.92 -10.47 19.97
C ASP A 297 -4.88 -10.06 18.84
N ASP A 298 -5.49 -11.00 18.14
CA ASP A 298 -6.47 -10.69 17.07
C ASP A 298 -7.69 -9.95 17.64
N GLU A 299 -8.14 -10.28 18.86
CA GLU A 299 -9.20 -9.56 19.57
C GLU A 299 -8.81 -8.10 19.82
N LEU A 300 -7.61 -7.89 20.31
CA LEU A 300 -7.10 -6.55 20.60
C LEU A 300 -7.00 -5.70 19.32
N TYR A 301 -6.43 -6.26 18.25
CA TYR A 301 -6.33 -5.58 16.95
C TYR A 301 -7.70 -5.23 16.37
N TYR A 302 -8.66 -6.13 16.48
CA TYR A 302 -10.03 -5.88 16.04
C TYR A 302 -10.66 -4.71 16.78
N ILE A 303 -10.55 -4.68 18.12
CA ILE A 303 -11.06 -3.59 18.95
C ILE A 303 -10.36 -2.27 18.61
N GLN A 304 -9.03 -2.27 18.56
CA GLN A 304 -8.23 -1.07 18.27
C GLN A 304 -8.65 -0.40 16.97
N ALA A 305 -8.85 -1.19 15.91
CA ALA A 305 -9.20 -0.68 14.59
C ALA A 305 -10.43 0.24 14.64
N TYR A 306 -11.49 -0.17 15.35
CA TYR A 306 -12.75 0.58 15.38
C TYR A 306 -12.80 1.63 16.48
N VAL A 307 -12.22 1.38 17.65
CA VAL A 307 -12.16 2.38 18.74
C VAL A 307 -11.36 3.60 18.32
N ILE A 308 -10.23 3.42 17.62
CA ILE A 308 -9.45 4.54 17.09
C ILE A 308 -10.24 5.32 16.03
N GLN A 309 -11.04 4.66 15.21
CA GLN A 309 -11.90 5.36 14.25
C GLN A 309 -13.04 6.12 14.96
N LEU A 310 -13.70 5.49 15.92
CA LEU A 310 -14.76 6.12 16.70
C LEU A 310 -14.27 7.41 17.38
N SER A 311 -13.04 7.45 17.88
CA SER A 311 -12.46 8.63 18.53
C SER A 311 -12.31 9.85 17.60
N LYS A 312 -12.44 9.67 16.29
CA LYS A 312 -12.35 10.73 15.27
C LYS A 312 -13.72 11.26 14.82
N THR A 313 -14.79 10.73 15.38
CA THR A 313 -16.19 11.12 15.08
C THR A 313 -16.70 12.18 16.07
N ASP A 314 -17.95 12.57 15.93
CA ASP A 314 -18.69 13.43 16.88
C ASP A 314 -19.57 12.63 17.86
N ALA A 315 -19.52 11.30 17.84
CA ALA A 315 -20.36 10.40 18.61
C ALA A 315 -19.95 10.30 20.10
N LYS A 316 -19.99 11.41 20.82
CA LYS A 316 -19.47 11.55 22.20
C LYS A 316 -20.09 10.58 23.20
N GLU A 317 -21.41 10.33 23.10
CA GLU A 317 -22.08 9.39 24.01
C GLU A 317 -21.55 7.95 23.80
N LEU A 318 -21.36 7.54 22.54
CA LEU A 318 -20.80 6.23 22.21
C LEU A 318 -19.33 6.12 22.62
N MET A 319 -18.55 7.20 22.51
CA MET A 319 -17.18 7.23 23.02
C MET A 319 -17.13 7.02 24.54
N ALA A 320 -18.01 7.68 25.31
CA ALA A 320 -18.08 7.50 26.76
C ALA A 320 -18.49 6.07 27.13
N GLU A 321 -19.47 5.51 26.45
CA GLU A 321 -19.90 4.13 26.63
C GLU A 321 -18.78 3.14 26.29
N THR A 322 -18.06 3.39 25.19
CA THR A 322 -16.93 2.56 24.77
C THR A 322 -15.75 2.67 25.75
N CYS A 323 -15.51 3.83 26.32
CA CYS A 323 -14.51 4.02 27.36
C CYS A 323 -14.79 3.12 28.59
N ASN A 324 -16.05 3.08 29.04
CA ASN A 324 -16.47 2.19 30.11
C ASN A 324 -16.34 0.71 29.75
N TRP A 325 -16.64 0.36 28.51
CA TRP A 325 -16.44 -1.01 28.03
C TRP A 325 -14.96 -1.39 27.99
N MET A 326 -14.06 -0.50 27.55
CA MET A 326 -12.61 -0.75 27.58
C MET A 326 -12.11 -0.96 29.02
N GLN A 327 -12.67 -0.22 29.99
CA GLN A 327 -12.35 -0.43 31.41
C GLN A 327 -12.79 -1.80 31.92
N GLN A 328 -13.94 -2.30 31.47
CA GLN A 328 -14.39 -3.65 31.81
C GLN A 328 -13.45 -4.72 31.23
N LEU A 329 -13.02 -4.55 29.96
CA LEU A 329 -12.06 -5.45 29.32
C LEU A 329 -10.69 -5.41 29.99
N GLU A 330 -10.23 -4.22 30.39
CA GLU A 330 -9.02 -4.05 31.19
C GLU A 330 -9.08 -4.84 32.49
N ASN A 331 -10.17 -4.68 33.25
CA ASN A 331 -10.36 -5.34 34.55
C ASN A 331 -10.42 -6.86 34.44
N SER A 332 -10.97 -7.40 33.35
CA SER A 332 -11.07 -8.83 33.08
C SER A 332 -9.81 -9.42 32.43
N SER A 333 -8.87 -8.59 32.00
CA SER A 333 -7.67 -9.05 31.30
C SER A 333 -6.62 -9.62 32.26
N VAL A 334 -5.93 -10.68 31.79
CA VAL A 334 -4.75 -11.24 32.46
C VAL A 334 -3.50 -10.75 31.72
N GLY A 335 -2.51 -10.26 32.51
CA GLY A 335 -1.22 -9.80 31.98
C GLY A 335 -1.17 -8.29 31.69
N GLY A 336 0.00 -7.72 31.97
CA GLY A 336 0.23 -6.27 31.89
C GLY A 336 0.10 -5.68 30.48
N TYR A 337 0.49 -6.43 29.46
CA TYR A 337 0.42 -5.97 28.07
C TYR A 337 -1.02 -5.64 27.64
N ARG A 338 -1.96 -6.59 27.76
CA ARG A 338 -3.37 -6.37 27.35
C ARG A 338 -4.04 -5.27 28.17
N LYS A 339 -3.82 -5.23 29.47
CA LYS A 339 -4.31 -4.13 30.33
C LYS A 339 -3.80 -2.78 29.85
N SER A 340 -2.51 -2.68 29.58
CA SER A 340 -1.89 -1.46 29.07
C SER A 340 -2.53 -1.00 27.75
N GLU A 341 -2.83 -1.91 26.82
CA GLU A 341 -3.43 -1.54 25.55
C GLU A 341 -4.89 -1.06 25.70
N TYR A 342 -5.70 -1.68 26.57
CA TYR A 342 -7.05 -1.18 26.87
C TYR A 342 -7.02 0.19 27.56
N MET A 343 -6.08 0.43 28.46
CA MET A 343 -5.88 1.76 29.08
C MET A 343 -5.52 2.83 28.04
N LYS A 344 -4.69 2.50 27.04
CA LYS A 344 -4.37 3.42 25.94
C LYS A 344 -5.58 3.73 25.05
N LEU A 345 -6.44 2.74 24.80
CA LEU A 345 -7.68 2.97 24.06
C LEU A 345 -8.65 3.87 24.84
N GLN A 346 -8.77 3.67 26.17
CA GLN A 346 -9.52 4.57 27.04
C GLN A 346 -8.94 6.00 26.97
N ALA A 347 -7.61 6.15 27.07
CA ALA A 347 -6.94 7.46 26.97
C ALA A 347 -7.22 8.15 25.63
N THR A 348 -7.23 7.39 24.53
CA THR A 348 -7.58 7.91 23.20
C THR A 348 -9.01 8.45 23.16
N LEU A 349 -9.97 7.72 23.71
CA LEU A 349 -11.37 8.17 23.80
C LEU A 349 -11.55 9.36 24.74
N LEU A 350 -10.88 9.36 25.91
CA LEU A 350 -10.91 10.48 26.86
C LEU A 350 -10.37 11.77 26.22
N ARG A 351 -9.32 11.68 25.42
CA ARG A 351 -8.78 12.82 24.68
C ARG A 351 -9.79 13.37 23.67
N ALA A 352 -10.47 12.48 22.94
CA ALA A 352 -11.54 12.87 22.02
C ALA A 352 -12.75 13.50 22.74
N LEU A 353 -12.96 13.15 24.01
CA LEU A 353 -13.96 13.74 24.90
C LEU A 353 -13.49 15.03 25.63
N ASN A 354 -12.33 15.59 25.23
CA ASN A 354 -11.70 16.77 25.84
C ASN A 354 -11.30 16.58 27.32
N GLN A 355 -10.99 15.36 27.76
CA GLN A 355 -10.55 15.02 29.11
C GLN A 355 -9.05 14.71 29.15
N GLU A 356 -8.21 15.66 28.69
CA GLU A 356 -6.78 15.49 28.47
C GLU A 356 -6.02 15.06 29.74
N GLU A 357 -6.30 15.62 30.90
CA GLU A 357 -5.57 15.28 32.13
C GLU A 357 -5.85 13.83 32.58
N LYS A 358 -7.09 13.36 32.42
CA LYS A 358 -7.40 11.94 32.67
C LYS A 358 -6.72 11.03 31.70
N ALA A 359 -6.64 11.41 30.40
CA ALA A 359 -5.97 10.63 29.38
C ALA A 359 -4.47 10.49 29.69
N LYS A 360 -3.77 11.57 30.06
CA LYS A 360 -2.35 11.55 30.46
C LYS A 360 -2.10 10.64 31.66
N THR A 361 -2.93 10.78 32.71
CA THR A 361 -2.81 9.96 33.91
C THR A 361 -2.93 8.47 33.57
N LEU A 362 -3.89 8.12 32.72
CA LEU A 362 -4.13 6.74 32.32
C LEU A 362 -3.00 6.19 31.44
N GLU A 363 -2.41 7.00 30.57
CA GLU A 363 -1.22 6.61 29.76
C GLU A 363 0.01 6.33 30.63
N GLU A 364 0.21 7.14 31.70
CA GLU A 364 1.29 6.90 32.66
C GLU A 364 1.08 5.58 33.42
N GLN A 365 -0.15 5.30 33.85
CA GLN A 365 -0.50 4.02 34.46
C GLN A 365 -0.30 2.86 33.50
N ALA A 366 -0.70 3.00 32.24
CA ALA A 366 -0.51 2.00 31.20
C ALA A 366 0.95 1.62 31.00
N ARG A 367 1.86 2.60 31.06
CA ARG A 367 3.32 2.34 30.97
C ARG A 367 3.83 1.50 32.16
N LYS A 368 3.36 1.79 33.37
CA LYS A 368 3.73 1.05 34.59
C LYS A 368 3.22 -0.39 34.56
N VAL A 369 1.96 -0.58 34.18
CA VAL A 369 1.30 -1.90 34.10
C VAL A 369 1.95 -2.79 33.03
N ARG A 370 2.45 -2.22 31.92
CA ARG A 370 3.12 -2.98 30.87
C ARG A 370 4.43 -3.62 31.31
N MET A 371 5.11 -3.01 32.29
CA MET A 371 6.41 -3.46 32.80
C MET A 371 6.29 -4.46 33.96
N SER A 372 5.09 -4.63 34.52
CA SER A 372 4.76 -5.64 35.55
C SER A 372 4.26 -6.94 34.90
#